data_cd4cc422c3981f6e65e257411f921407
#
_entry.id   cd4cc422c3981f6e65e257411f921407
#
_cell.length_a   1.000
_cell.length_b   1.000
_cell.length_c   1.000
_cell.angle_alpha   90.00
_cell.angle_beta   90.00
_cell.angle_gamma   90.00
#
_symmetry.space_group_name_H-M   'P 1'
#
loop_
_entity.id
_entity.type
_entity.pdbx_description
1 polymer ?
#
loop_
_entity_poly.entity_id
_entity_poly.type
_entity_poly.pdbx_seq_one_letter_code
_entity_poly.pdbx_strand_id
1 'polypeptide(L)'
;MKIDLSGKLALVTGSAAGIGLAIAKGLAGTGATVIVNSRREGSVREAEAAVREAVPGAQVQGFVGDLANAAGCDALVKAYPQVDILVNNLGIFAQEDFFAISDSEWLRFFETNVMSGVRLSRAYAGAMVKAGWGRIVFISSESGLNIPADMIQYGMTKTAQLSVARGLAKRLAGTGVTVNSVLPGPTLSEGVEAMLKDEVARTGKPVEEVAAAFVQQHRASSIIRRAASVEEVANMVVYACSQQASATTGAALRVDGGVVDTIA
;
A
#
# COMPACT_ATOMS: atom_id res chain seq x y z
N MET A 1 -4.79 1.41 22.85
CA MET A 1 -3.73 0.40 22.56
C MET A 1 -2.48 1.17 22.20
N LYS A 2 -1.33 0.88 22.82
CA LYS A 2 -0.04 1.49 22.43
C LYS A 2 0.69 0.49 21.53
N ILE A 3 1.05 0.91 20.33
CA ILE A 3 1.90 0.14 19.41
C ILE A 3 3.32 0.69 19.53
N ASP A 4 4.30 -0.19 19.71
CA ASP A 4 5.72 0.15 19.79
C ASP A 4 6.48 -0.77 18.83
N LEU A 5 7.12 -0.15 17.84
CA LEU A 5 7.98 -0.80 16.85
C LEU A 5 9.42 -0.30 16.93
N SER A 6 9.84 0.21 18.10
CA SER A 6 11.21 0.66 18.33
C SER A 6 12.19 -0.47 18.01
N GLY A 7 13.28 -0.12 17.32
CA GLY A 7 14.30 -1.07 16.87
C GLY A 7 13.90 -1.90 15.63
N LYS A 8 12.72 -1.67 15.03
CA LYS A 8 12.31 -2.31 13.78
C LYS A 8 12.65 -1.44 12.58
N LEU A 9 13.09 -2.07 11.50
CA LEU A 9 13.32 -1.44 10.21
C LEU A 9 12.15 -1.77 9.26
N ALA A 10 11.45 -0.73 8.82
CA ALA A 10 10.29 -0.83 7.95
C ALA A 10 10.60 -0.25 6.56
N LEU A 11 10.33 -1.02 5.52
CA LEU A 11 10.38 -0.58 4.13
C LEU A 11 8.96 -0.37 3.61
N VAL A 12 8.68 0.83 3.09
CA VAL A 12 7.42 1.13 2.40
C VAL A 12 7.71 1.48 0.95
N THR A 13 7.27 0.64 0.01
CA THR A 13 7.51 0.89 -1.42
C THR A 13 6.55 1.93 -1.98
N GLY A 14 7.03 2.81 -2.88
CA GLY A 14 6.18 3.86 -3.46
C GLY A 14 5.62 4.83 -2.41
N SER A 15 6.44 5.26 -1.47
CA SER A 15 6.02 6.01 -0.27
C SER A 15 6.34 7.50 -0.30
N ALA A 16 6.51 8.08 -1.49
CA ALA A 16 6.77 9.50 -1.62
C ALA A 16 5.51 10.38 -1.49
N ALA A 17 4.31 9.79 -1.57
CA ALA A 17 3.04 10.50 -1.52
C ALA A 17 1.91 9.58 -1.05
N GLY A 18 0.72 10.14 -0.83
CA GLY A 18 -0.52 9.42 -0.61
C GLY A 18 -0.48 8.40 0.51
N ILE A 19 -1.11 7.25 0.27
CA ILE A 19 -1.21 6.15 1.25
C ILE A 19 0.18 5.69 1.72
N GLY A 20 1.15 5.57 0.80
CA GLY A 20 2.50 5.14 1.15
C GLY A 20 3.22 6.07 2.11
N LEU A 21 3.10 7.39 1.91
CA LEU A 21 3.67 8.40 2.81
C LEU A 21 2.97 8.40 4.18
N ALA A 22 1.64 8.28 4.19
CA ALA A 22 0.89 8.17 5.44
C ALA A 22 1.28 6.92 6.25
N ILE A 23 1.48 5.78 5.59
CA ILE A 23 1.98 4.56 6.22
C ILE A 23 3.39 4.79 6.79
N ALA A 24 4.29 5.43 6.04
CA ALA A 24 5.63 5.74 6.51
C ALA A 24 5.61 6.63 7.76
N LYS A 25 4.78 7.68 7.77
CA LYS A 25 4.55 8.54 8.96
C LYS A 25 3.99 7.74 10.13
N GLY A 26 2.98 6.90 9.89
CA GLY A 26 2.37 6.07 10.92
C GLY A 26 3.37 5.09 11.57
N LEU A 27 4.17 4.38 10.76
CA LEU A 27 5.20 3.47 11.27
C LEU A 27 6.30 4.22 12.02
N ALA A 28 6.77 5.37 11.51
CA ALA A 28 7.73 6.22 12.22
C ALA A 28 7.19 6.69 13.57
N GLY A 29 5.91 7.05 13.65
CA GLY A 29 5.22 7.44 14.88
C GLY A 29 5.17 6.34 15.95
N THR A 30 5.39 5.08 15.57
CA THR A 30 5.51 3.95 16.51
C THR A 30 6.96 3.63 16.91
N GLY A 31 7.93 4.44 16.49
CA GLY A 31 9.36 4.27 16.80
C GLY A 31 10.14 3.42 15.79
N ALA A 32 9.53 2.97 14.70
CA ALA A 32 10.27 2.26 13.66
C ALA A 32 11.20 3.19 12.89
N THR A 33 12.37 2.68 12.48
CA THR A 33 13.15 3.29 11.41
C THR A 33 12.45 2.99 10.09
N VAL A 34 12.24 4.00 9.24
CA VAL A 34 11.47 3.83 8.00
C VAL A 34 12.34 4.10 6.79
N ILE A 35 12.27 3.22 5.79
CA ILE A 35 12.83 3.43 4.46
C ILE A 35 11.69 3.85 3.53
N VAL A 36 11.79 5.08 3.00
CA VAL A 36 10.87 5.59 1.96
C VAL A 36 11.48 5.39 0.57
N ASN A 37 10.63 5.18 -0.43
CA ASN A 37 11.07 4.89 -1.79
C ASN A 37 10.29 5.68 -2.83
N SER A 38 11.03 6.18 -3.82
CA SER A 38 10.50 6.72 -5.07
C SER A 38 11.54 6.56 -6.20
N ARG A 39 11.09 6.78 -7.44
CA ARG A 39 11.99 6.81 -8.62
C ARG A 39 12.79 8.11 -8.75
N ARG A 40 12.34 9.19 -8.10
CA ARG A 40 12.95 10.53 -8.19
C ARG A 40 13.56 10.92 -6.85
N GLU A 41 14.80 11.39 -6.90
CA GLU A 41 15.54 11.81 -5.72
C GLU A 41 14.83 12.96 -4.95
N GLY A 42 14.33 13.97 -5.67
CA GLY A 42 13.58 15.07 -5.06
C GLY A 42 12.38 14.56 -4.24
N SER A 43 11.58 13.63 -4.81
CA SER A 43 10.42 13.05 -4.12
C SER A 43 10.82 12.23 -2.89
N VAL A 44 11.98 11.55 -2.91
CA VAL A 44 12.50 10.85 -1.73
C VAL A 44 12.87 11.83 -0.63
N ARG A 45 13.60 12.91 -0.97
CA ARG A 45 13.98 13.96 0.00
C ARG A 45 12.77 14.67 0.60
N GLU A 46 11.76 14.98 -0.22
CA GLU A 46 10.50 15.57 0.25
C GLU A 46 9.76 14.63 1.22
N ALA A 47 9.69 13.33 0.89
CA ALA A 47 9.08 12.34 1.78
C ALA A 47 9.82 12.19 3.10
N GLU A 48 11.17 12.15 3.08
CA GLU A 48 11.98 12.12 4.30
C GLU A 48 11.73 13.35 5.17
N ALA A 49 11.66 14.53 4.57
CA ALA A 49 11.37 15.78 5.27
C ALA A 49 9.95 15.74 5.89
N ALA A 50 8.95 15.32 5.10
CA ALA A 50 7.56 15.24 5.55
C ALA A 50 7.35 14.24 6.69
N VAL A 51 8.12 13.13 6.72
CA VAL A 51 8.07 12.18 7.85
C VAL A 51 8.71 12.80 9.09
N ARG A 52 9.88 13.46 8.97
CA ARG A 52 10.55 14.12 10.12
C ARG A 52 9.75 15.28 10.67
N GLU A 53 9.04 16.03 9.83
CA GLU A 53 8.14 17.09 10.25
C GLU A 53 6.94 16.54 11.05
N ALA A 54 6.31 15.48 10.54
CA ALA A 54 5.16 14.85 11.19
C ALA A 54 5.53 14.12 12.49
N VAL A 55 6.76 13.59 12.57
CA VAL A 55 7.24 12.79 13.71
C VAL A 55 8.64 13.30 14.10
N PRO A 56 8.75 14.29 14.99
CA PRO A 56 10.02 14.81 15.46
C PRO A 56 10.92 13.70 16.05
N GLY A 57 12.15 13.62 15.57
CA GLY A 57 13.10 12.59 15.98
C GLY A 57 13.01 11.26 15.21
N ALA A 58 12.09 11.13 14.24
CA ALA A 58 11.97 9.94 13.41
C ALA A 58 13.27 9.59 12.69
N GLN A 59 13.61 8.30 12.70
CA GLN A 59 14.69 7.75 11.89
C GLN A 59 14.15 7.39 10.52
N VAL A 60 14.56 8.14 9.50
CA VAL A 60 14.07 7.98 8.12
C VAL A 60 15.25 7.89 7.16
N GLN A 61 15.20 6.93 6.26
CA GLN A 61 16.17 6.70 5.19
C GLN A 61 15.43 6.68 3.85
N GLY A 62 16.10 7.10 2.78
CA GLY A 62 15.54 7.13 1.45
C GLY A 62 16.18 6.11 0.51
N PHE A 63 15.40 5.55 -0.40
CA PHE A 63 15.90 4.76 -1.53
C PHE A 63 15.34 5.30 -2.85
N VAL A 64 16.23 5.72 -3.74
CA VAL A 64 15.88 6.14 -5.10
C VAL A 64 16.02 4.94 -6.04
N GLY A 65 14.92 4.47 -6.60
CA GLY A 65 14.92 3.34 -7.52
C GLY A 65 13.54 2.97 -8.03
N ASP A 66 13.50 2.40 -9.23
CA ASP A 66 12.25 1.89 -9.82
C ASP A 66 12.04 0.42 -9.46
N LEU A 67 11.17 0.19 -8.50
CA LEU A 67 10.84 -1.15 -8.01
C LEU A 67 9.83 -1.90 -8.90
N ALA A 68 9.37 -1.30 -10.01
CA ALA A 68 8.55 -2.01 -10.99
C ALA A 68 9.33 -3.06 -11.78
N ASN A 69 10.66 -3.09 -11.70
CA ASN A 69 11.52 -4.04 -12.40
C ASN A 69 12.47 -4.79 -11.45
N ALA A 70 13.04 -5.89 -11.94
CA ALA A 70 13.93 -6.75 -11.15
C ALA A 70 15.20 -6.01 -10.69
N ALA A 71 15.84 -5.26 -11.58
CA ALA A 71 17.09 -4.56 -11.28
C ALA A 71 16.94 -3.55 -10.14
N GLY A 72 15.83 -2.80 -10.11
CA GLY A 72 15.53 -1.89 -9.01
C GLY A 72 15.29 -2.60 -7.68
N CYS A 73 14.58 -3.73 -7.71
CA CYS A 73 14.40 -4.57 -6.52
C CYS A 73 15.73 -5.13 -6.01
N ASP A 74 16.60 -5.63 -6.90
CA ASP A 74 17.92 -6.16 -6.54
C ASP A 74 18.82 -5.08 -5.95
N ALA A 75 18.79 -3.86 -6.52
CA ALA A 75 19.53 -2.71 -5.99
C ALA A 75 19.05 -2.32 -4.59
N LEU A 76 17.73 -2.33 -4.34
CA LEU A 76 17.17 -2.08 -3.02
C LEU A 76 17.63 -3.14 -2.00
N VAL A 77 17.52 -4.43 -2.36
CA VAL A 77 17.94 -5.54 -1.48
C VAL A 77 19.45 -5.48 -1.19
N LYS A 78 20.25 -5.06 -2.16
CA LYS A 78 21.70 -4.85 -1.94
C LYS A 78 21.96 -3.70 -0.97
N ALA A 79 21.20 -2.60 -1.05
CA ALA A 79 21.34 -1.46 -0.15
C ALA A 79 20.82 -1.76 1.27
N TYR A 80 19.73 -2.52 1.37
CA TYR A 80 19.06 -2.90 2.60
C TYR A 80 18.83 -4.42 2.62
N PRO A 81 19.83 -5.22 3.02
CA PRO A 81 19.75 -6.68 2.94
C PRO A 81 18.71 -7.32 3.87
N GLN A 82 18.26 -6.59 4.87
CA GLN A 82 17.28 -7.06 5.85
C GLN A 82 16.31 -5.93 6.20
N VAL A 83 15.05 -6.28 6.35
CA VAL A 83 14.00 -5.44 6.94
C VAL A 83 13.12 -6.31 7.82
N ASP A 84 12.56 -5.73 8.87
CA ASP A 84 11.62 -6.40 9.76
C ASP A 84 10.18 -6.31 9.23
N ILE A 85 9.87 -5.19 8.58
CA ILE A 85 8.54 -4.87 8.06
C ILE A 85 8.68 -4.52 6.58
N LEU A 86 7.91 -5.20 5.73
CA LEU A 86 7.80 -4.90 4.31
C LEU A 86 6.36 -4.51 3.98
N VAL A 87 6.15 -3.29 3.53
CA VAL A 87 4.87 -2.82 3.00
C VAL A 87 4.97 -2.68 1.48
N ASN A 88 4.40 -3.62 0.76
CA ASN A 88 4.28 -3.63 -0.70
C ASN A 88 3.14 -2.68 -1.11
N ASN A 89 3.43 -1.38 -1.18
CA ASN A 89 2.47 -0.34 -1.51
C ASN A 89 2.59 0.14 -2.96
N LEU A 90 3.74 -0.07 -3.62
CA LEU A 90 3.91 0.35 -5.01
C LEU A 90 2.78 -0.18 -5.89
N GLY A 91 2.16 0.71 -6.66
CA GLY A 91 1.11 0.36 -7.60
C GLY A 91 0.76 1.49 -8.54
N ILE A 92 0.16 1.11 -9.66
CA ILE A 92 -0.43 1.98 -10.66
C ILE A 92 -1.88 1.60 -10.86
N PHE A 93 -2.70 2.56 -11.27
CA PHE A 93 -4.10 2.36 -11.63
C PHE A 93 -4.45 3.25 -12.81
N ALA A 94 -5.40 2.81 -13.63
CA ALA A 94 -5.98 3.58 -14.72
C ALA A 94 -7.36 3.03 -15.05
N GLN A 95 -8.25 3.90 -15.52
CA GLN A 95 -9.51 3.52 -16.18
C GLN A 95 -9.23 3.40 -17.67
N GLU A 96 -9.54 2.25 -18.24
CA GLU A 96 -9.33 1.95 -19.67
C GLU A 96 -10.41 1.01 -20.19
N ASP A 97 -10.78 1.19 -21.45
CA ASP A 97 -11.66 0.24 -22.14
C ASP A 97 -10.93 -1.09 -22.35
N PHE A 98 -11.51 -2.18 -21.85
CA PHE A 98 -10.95 -3.53 -21.93
C PHE A 98 -10.48 -3.90 -23.34
N PHE A 99 -11.24 -3.54 -24.37
CA PHE A 99 -10.93 -3.86 -25.76
C PHE A 99 -9.79 -3.03 -26.36
N ALA A 100 -9.39 -1.93 -25.68
CA ALA A 100 -8.30 -1.07 -26.12
C ALA A 100 -6.98 -1.34 -25.39
N ILE A 101 -6.99 -2.09 -24.28
CA ILE A 101 -5.78 -2.35 -23.48
C ILE A 101 -4.85 -3.30 -24.21
N SER A 102 -3.62 -2.87 -24.48
CA SER A 102 -2.60 -3.71 -25.11
C SER A 102 -2.02 -4.75 -24.16
N ASP A 103 -1.48 -5.86 -24.71
CA ASP A 103 -0.76 -6.86 -23.90
C ASP A 103 0.39 -6.26 -23.10
N SER A 104 1.10 -5.30 -23.67
CA SER A 104 2.18 -4.59 -22.98
C SER A 104 1.70 -3.81 -21.76
N GLU A 105 0.50 -3.24 -21.81
CA GLU A 105 -0.11 -2.55 -20.69
C GLU A 105 -0.55 -3.53 -19.60
N TRP A 106 -1.15 -4.67 -19.95
CA TRP A 106 -1.43 -5.76 -19.03
C TRP A 106 -0.17 -6.21 -18.27
N LEU A 107 0.92 -6.43 -19.01
CA LEU A 107 2.21 -6.81 -18.43
C LEU A 107 2.79 -5.72 -17.54
N ARG A 108 2.69 -4.44 -17.92
CA ARG A 108 3.15 -3.30 -17.12
C ARG A 108 2.43 -3.23 -15.77
N PHE A 109 1.11 -3.42 -15.77
CA PHE A 109 0.33 -3.49 -14.53
C PHE A 109 0.75 -4.66 -13.67
N PHE A 110 0.90 -5.84 -14.25
CA PHE A 110 1.31 -7.04 -13.52
C PHE A 110 2.72 -6.91 -12.94
N GLU A 111 3.70 -6.43 -13.71
CA GLU A 111 5.08 -6.21 -13.25
C GLU A 111 5.13 -5.20 -12.10
N THR A 112 4.41 -4.08 -12.24
CA THR A 112 4.43 -3.02 -11.23
C THR A 112 3.69 -3.43 -9.97
N ASN A 113 2.45 -3.90 -10.09
CA ASN A 113 1.56 -4.09 -8.94
C ASN A 113 1.78 -5.44 -8.24
N VAL A 114 2.21 -6.48 -8.98
CA VAL A 114 2.31 -7.84 -8.43
C VAL A 114 3.77 -8.24 -8.26
N MET A 115 4.56 -8.21 -9.36
CA MET A 115 5.91 -8.76 -9.34
C MET A 115 6.87 -7.97 -8.45
N SER A 116 6.68 -6.67 -8.28
CA SER A 116 7.44 -5.87 -7.31
C SER A 116 7.34 -6.47 -5.90
N GLY A 117 6.12 -6.71 -5.43
CA GLY A 117 5.86 -7.29 -4.11
C GLY A 117 6.32 -8.75 -3.99
N VAL A 118 6.18 -9.55 -5.06
CA VAL A 118 6.68 -10.93 -5.10
C VAL A 118 8.21 -10.97 -4.96
N ARG A 119 8.94 -10.12 -5.70
CA ARG A 119 10.41 -10.06 -5.65
C ARG A 119 10.91 -9.68 -4.26
N LEU A 120 10.37 -8.60 -3.69
CA LEU A 120 10.78 -8.12 -2.37
C LEU A 120 10.37 -9.08 -1.25
N SER A 121 9.16 -9.62 -1.28
CA SER A 121 8.74 -10.61 -0.28
C SER A 121 9.62 -11.87 -0.31
N ARG A 122 9.99 -12.35 -1.51
CA ARG A 122 10.90 -13.48 -1.69
C ARG A 122 12.30 -13.18 -1.14
N ALA A 123 12.79 -11.96 -1.32
CA ALA A 123 14.12 -11.56 -0.86
C ALA A 123 14.18 -11.46 0.68
N TYR A 124 13.15 -10.89 1.31
CA TYR A 124 13.20 -10.58 2.75
C TYR A 124 12.62 -11.67 3.66
N ALA A 125 11.67 -12.48 3.19
CA ALA A 125 11.00 -13.47 4.04
C ALA A 125 11.98 -14.45 4.72
N GLY A 126 13.04 -14.86 4.04
CA GLY A 126 14.03 -15.78 4.61
C GLY A 126 14.77 -15.23 5.84
N ALA A 127 15.11 -13.95 5.84
CA ALA A 127 15.72 -13.27 6.98
C ALA A 127 14.73 -13.11 8.13
N MET A 128 13.47 -12.74 7.84
CA MET A 128 12.40 -12.64 8.83
C MET A 128 12.14 -13.99 9.53
N VAL A 129 12.12 -15.09 8.76
CA VAL A 129 11.97 -16.46 9.30
C VAL A 129 13.12 -16.80 10.27
N LYS A 130 14.37 -16.51 9.89
CA LYS A 130 15.53 -16.74 10.75
C LYS A 130 15.48 -15.92 12.04
N ALA A 131 14.93 -14.71 11.98
CA ALA A 131 14.73 -13.84 13.14
C ALA A 131 13.54 -14.26 14.02
N GLY A 132 12.67 -15.19 13.56
CA GLY A 132 11.44 -15.57 14.26
C GLY A 132 10.39 -14.47 14.33
N TRP A 133 10.54 -13.40 13.52
CA TRP A 133 9.64 -12.25 13.48
C TRP A 133 9.70 -11.56 12.14
N GLY A 134 8.56 -11.16 11.63
CA GLY A 134 8.46 -10.35 10.42
C GLY A 134 7.03 -9.97 10.11
N ARG A 135 6.86 -8.87 9.35
CA ARG A 135 5.56 -8.39 8.89
C ARG A 135 5.63 -8.06 7.40
N ILE A 136 4.80 -8.72 6.61
CA ILE A 136 4.65 -8.44 5.17
C ILE A 136 3.21 -8.01 4.92
N VAL A 137 3.03 -6.83 4.36
CA VAL A 137 1.71 -6.29 4.02
C VAL A 137 1.67 -5.94 2.54
N PHE A 138 0.63 -6.38 1.84
CA PHE A 138 0.32 -5.96 0.48
C PHE A 138 -0.80 -4.93 0.52
N ILE A 139 -0.59 -3.77 -0.08
CA ILE A 139 -1.66 -2.79 -0.27
C ILE A 139 -2.40 -3.16 -1.56
N SER A 140 -3.47 -3.93 -1.35
CA SER A 140 -4.38 -4.31 -2.43
C SER A 140 -5.40 -3.21 -2.69
N SER A 141 -6.67 -3.53 -2.82
CA SER A 141 -7.79 -2.61 -3.02
C SER A 141 -9.10 -3.35 -2.79
N GLU A 142 -10.19 -2.64 -2.52
CA GLU A 142 -11.55 -3.16 -2.67
C GLU A 142 -11.79 -3.72 -4.07
N SER A 143 -11.15 -3.11 -5.08
CA SER A 143 -11.19 -3.54 -6.48
C SER A 143 -10.55 -4.92 -6.72
N GLY A 144 -9.86 -5.49 -5.75
CA GLY A 144 -9.41 -6.89 -5.80
C GLY A 144 -10.51 -7.90 -5.47
N LEU A 145 -11.64 -7.46 -4.91
CA LEU A 145 -12.83 -8.26 -4.60
C LEU A 145 -14.04 -7.84 -5.46
N ASN A 146 -14.22 -6.54 -5.63
CA ASN A 146 -15.30 -5.94 -6.41
C ASN A 146 -14.69 -5.20 -7.62
N ILE A 147 -14.34 -5.96 -8.67
CA ILE A 147 -13.58 -5.47 -9.82
C ILE A 147 -14.43 -4.48 -10.64
N PRO A 148 -14.02 -3.20 -10.80
CA PRO A 148 -14.74 -2.27 -11.65
C PRO A 148 -14.60 -2.65 -13.13
N ALA A 149 -15.70 -2.53 -13.89
CA ALA A 149 -15.71 -2.91 -15.30
C ALA A 149 -14.77 -2.08 -16.18
N ASP A 150 -14.45 -0.85 -15.76
CA ASP A 150 -13.55 0.09 -16.42
C ASP A 150 -12.10 0.05 -15.88
N MET A 151 -11.79 -0.90 -14.96
CA MET A 151 -10.47 -1.06 -14.35
C MET A 151 -10.09 -2.53 -14.20
N ILE A 152 -10.41 -3.37 -15.20
CA ILE A 152 -10.24 -4.83 -15.11
C ILE A 152 -8.77 -5.22 -14.91
N GLN A 153 -7.84 -4.60 -15.65
CA GLN A 153 -6.40 -4.84 -15.53
C GLN A 153 -5.87 -4.51 -14.13
N TYR A 154 -6.38 -3.43 -13.53
CA TYR A 154 -6.06 -3.06 -12.16
C TYR A 154 -6.64 -4.07 -11.17
N GLY A 155 -7.94 -4.34 -11.25
CA GLY A 155 -8.63 -5.29 -10.37
C GLY A 155 -7.98 -6.67 -10.37
N MET A 156 -7.62 -7.19 -11.55
CA MET A 156 -6.88 -8.43 -11.70
C MET A 156 -5.58 -8.43 -10.89
N THR A 157 -4.78 -7.34 -10.97
CA THR A 157 -3.53 -7.27 -10.21
C THR A 157 -3.77 -7.20 -8.70
N LYS A 158 -4.85 -6.53 -8.26
CA LYS A 158 -5.21 -6.43 -6.85
C LYS A 158 -5.73 -7.77 -6.29
N THR A 159 -6.48 -8.54 -7.08
CA THR A 159 -6.84 -9.92 -6.75
C THR A 159 -5.60 -10.83 -6.68
N ALA A 160 -4.67 -10.70 -7.62
CA ALA A 160 -3.42 -11.45 -7.61
C ALA A 160 -2.59 -11.19 -6.33
N GLN A 161 -2.54 -9.96 -5.84
CA GLN A 161 -1.89 -9.63 -4.56
C GLN A 161 -2.53 -10.37 -3.38
N LEU A 162 -3.88 -10.51 -3.33
CA LEU A 162 -4.58 -11.30 -2.29
C LEU A 162 -4.15 -12.77 -2.33
N SER A 163 -4.09 -13.35 -3.54
CA SER A 163 -3.66 -14.73 -3.75
C SER A 163 -2.22 -14.95 -3.28
N VAL A 164 -1.29 -14.07 -3.68
CA VAL A 164 0.12 -14.12 -3.27
C VAL A 164 0.24 -14.01 -1.75
N ALA A 165 -0.40 -13.03 -1.14
CA ALA A 165 -0.34 -12.82 0.31
C ALA A 165 -0.86 -14.03 1.08
N ARG A 166 -2.01 -14.59 0.67
CA ARG A 166 -2.60 -15.77 1.30
C ARG A 166 -1.72 -17.01 1.15
N GLY A 167 -1.19 -17.25 -0.05
CA GLY A 167 -0.28 -18.36 -0.32
C GLY A 167 1.01 -18.27 0.49
N LEU A 168 1.61 -17.07 0.55
CA LEU A 168 2.84 -16.82 1.31
C LEU A 168 2.60 -16.96 2.83
N ALA A 169 1.47 -16.50 3.36
CA ALA A 169 1.09 -16.71 4.76
C ALA A 169 1.07 -18.20 5.14
N LYS A 170 0.46 -19.03 4.29
CA LYS A 170 0.45 -20.49 4.48
C LYS A 170 1.86 -21.08 4.43
N ARG A 171 2.71 -20.60 3.50
CA ARG A 171 4.10 -21.09 3.37
C ARG A 171 4.97 -20.76 4.58
N LEU A 172 4.65 -19.65 5.28
CA LEU A 172 5.39 -19.17 6.45
C LEU A 172 4.71 -19.57 7.79
N ALA A 173 3.82 -20.54 7.78
CA ALA A 173 3.13 -21.00 8.98
C ALA A 173 4.13 -21.43 10.09
N GLY A 174 3.88 -21.01 11.33
CA GLY A 174 4.68 -21.35 12.50
C GLY A 174 6.02 -20.61 12.64
N THR A 175 6.33 -19.65 11.75
CA THR A 175 7.65 -18.97 11.75
C THR A 175 7.68 -17.64 12.52
N GLY A 176 6.55 -17.16 13.05
CA GLY A 176 6.43 -15.84 13.66
C GLY A 176 6.29 -14.69 12.64
N VAL A 177 6.35 -14.98 11.34
CA VAL A 177 6.12 -14.02 10.26
C VAL A 177 4.65 -13.99 9.87
N THR A 178 4.04 -12.80 9.83
CA THR A 178 2.66 -12.65 9.32
C THR A 178 2.66 -11.99 7.95
N VAL A 179 1.72 -12.41 7.11
CA VAL A 179 1.51 -11.84 5.77
C VAL A 179 0.03 -11.52 5.61
N ASN A 180 -0.30 -10.26 5.35
CA ASN A 180 -1.67 -9.80 5.20
C ASN A 180 -1.80 -8.88 3.98
N SER A 181 -3.03 -8.70 3.51
CA SER A 181 -3.38 -7.65 2.56
C SER A 181 -4.27 -6.62 3.26
N VAL A 182 -4.02 -5.33 3.01
CA VAL A 182 -4.93 -4.24 3.36
C VAL A 182 -5.62 -3.79 2.07
N LEU A 183 -6.93 -3.62 2.14
CA LEU A 183 -7.79 -3.31 0.99
C LEU A 183 -8.44 -1.93 1.19
N PRO A 184 -7.76 -0.85 0.75
CA PRO A 184 -8.39 0.46 0.74
C PRO A 184 -9.57 0.49 -0.23
N GLY A 185 -10.61 1.24 0.14
CA GLY A 185 -11.61 1.74 -0.78
C GLY A 185 -11.19 3.06 -1.42
N PRO A 186 -12.14 3.84 -1.95
CA PRO A 186 -11.86 5.20 -2.39
C PRO A 186 -11.20 6.00 -1.28
N THR A 187 -10.00 6.49 -1.54
CA THR A 187 -9.18 7.19 -0.54
C THR A 187 -8.72 8.53 -1.11
N LEU A 188 -8.92 9.61 -0.37
CA LEU A 188 -8.51 10.94 -0.77
C LEU A 188 -7.00 11.07 -0.61
N SER A 189 -6.29 10.77 -1.67
CA SER A 189 -4.85 10.92 -1.82
C SER A 189 -4.53 12.00 -2.83
N GLU A 190 -3.29 12.50 -2.87
CA GLU A 190 -2.89 13.50 -3.86
C GLU A 190 -3.19 13.05 -5.31
N GLY A 191 -3.10 11.75 -5.61
CA GLY A 191 -3.46 11.21 -6.92
C GLY A 191 -4.95 11.32 -7.21
N VAL A 192 -5.81 11.09 -6.23
CA VAL A 192 -7.27 11.24 -6.36
C VAL A 192 -7.65 12.72 -6.40
N GLU A 193 -7.02 13.57 -5.58
CA GLU A 193 -7.22 15.03 -5.63
C GLU A 193 -6.88 15.59 -7.02
N ALA A 194 -5.75 15.14 -7.59
CA ALA A 194 -5.36 15.54 -8.95
C ALA A 194 -6.39 15.09 -10.00
N MET A 195 -6.97 13.89 -9.86
CA MET A 195 -8.03 13.38 -10.74
C MET A 195 -9.32 14.22 -10.62
N LEU A 196 -9.65 14.71 -9.42
CA LEU A 196 -10.86 15.48 -9.15
C LEU A 196 -10.70 16.99 -9.40
N LYS A 197 -9.49 17.46 -9.74
CA LYS A 197 -9.15 18.89 -9.85
C LYS A 197 -10.07 19.68 -10.77
N ASP A 198 -10.40 19.13 -11.93
CA ASP A 198 -11.25 19.81 -12.91
C ASP A 198 -12.69 19.93 -12.41
N GLU A 199 -13.18 18.91 -11.73
CA GLU A 199 -14.51 18.91 -11.12
C GLU A 199 -14.60 19.90 -9.93
N VAL A 200 -13.55 19.97 -9.11
CA VAL A 200 -13.42 20.98 -8.05
C VAL A 200 -13.46 22.39 -8.65
N ALA A 201 -12.68 22.64 -9.71
CA ALA A 201 -12.65 23.93 -10.38
C ALA A 201 -14.01 24.27 -11.01
N ARG A 202 -14.71 23.29 -11.59
CA ARG A 202 -16.02 23.48 -12.24
C ARG A 202 -17.13 23.78 -11.23
N THR A 203 -17.10 23.12 -10.06
CA THR A 203 -18.18 23.21 -9.05
C THR A 203 -17.94 24.27 -7.99
N GLY A 204 -16.68 24.67 -7.78
CA GLY A 204 -16.29 25.56 -6.68
C GLY A 204 -16.45 24.96 -5.28
N LYS A 205 -16.70 23.65 -5.18
CA LYS A 205 -16.88 22.93 -3.91
C LYS A 205 -15.56 22.48 -3.30
N PRO A 206 -15.52 22.29 -1.97
CA PRO A 206 -14.38 21.61 -1.31
C PRO A 206 -14.12 20.22 -1.93
N VAL A 207 -12.85 19.81 -1.99
CA VAL A 207 -12.44 18.54 -2.60
C VAL A 207 -13.09 17.34 -1.89
N GLU A 208 -13.33 17.42 -0.59
CA GLU A 208 -13.98 16.39 0.21
C GLU A 208 -15.44 16.15 -0.23
N GLU A 209 -16.17 17.24 -0.56
CA GLU A 209 -17.54 17.14 -1.08
C GLU A 209 -17.57 16.53 -2.49
N VAL A 210 -16.62 16.95 -3.34
CA VAL A 210 -16.49 16.39 -4.69
C VAL A 210 -16.12 14.91 -4.63
N ALA A 211 -15.18 14.54 -3.74
CA ALA A 211 -14.81 13.15 -3.51
C ALA A 211 -15.97 12.33 -2.94
N ALA A 212 -16.79 12.87 -2.03
CA ALA A 212 -17.96 12.19 -1.51
C ALA A 212 -19.01 11.95 -2.61
N ALA A 213 -19.25 12.94 -3.48
CA ALA A 213 -20.14 12.79 -4.63
C ALA A 213 -19.62 11.73 -5.60
N PHE A 214 -18.32 11.72 -5.89
CA PHE A 214 -17.66 10.69 -6.71
C PHE A 214 -17.85 9.29 -6.12
N VAL A 215 -17.65 9.12 -4.81
CA VAL A 215 -17.86 7.84 -4.13
C VAL A 215 -19.31 7.39 -4.26
N GLN A 216 -20.27 8.26 -4.03
CA GLN A 216 -21.70 7.92 -4.11
C GLN A 216 -22.10 7.53 -5.55
N GLN A 217 -21.49 8.13 -6.56
CA GLN A 217 -21.76 7.84 -7.97
C GLN A 217 -21.14 6.51 -8.43
N HIS A 218 -19.86 6.26 -8.06
CA HIS A 218 -19.06 5.16 -8.57
C HIS A 218 -18.95 3.95 -7.62
N ARG A 219 -19.31 4.13 -6.36
CA ARG A 219 -19.30 3.11 -5.30
C ARG A 219 -20.55 3.23 -4.43
N ALA A 220 -21.71 3.05 -5.07
CA ALA A 220 -23.02 3.23 -4.44
C ALA A 220 -23.24 2.37 -3.18
N SER A 221 -22.54 1.23 -3.07
CA SER A 221 -22.53 0.37 -1.87
C SER A 221 -21.79 0.95 -0.67
N SER A 222 -21.00 2.03 -0.84
CA SER A 222 -20.25 2.63 0.26
C SER A 222 -21.15 3.01 1.45
N ILE A 223 -20.90 2.39 2.60
CA ILE A 223 -21.65 2.65 3.82
C ILE A 223 -21.26 4.00 4.42
N ILE A 224 -19.95 4.36 4.40
CA ILE A 224 -19.50 5.64 4.94
C ILE A 224 -19.78 6.84 4.02
N ARG A 225 -20.11 6.60 2.74
CA ARG A 225 -20.52 7.59 1.72
C ARG A 225 -19.53 8.74 1.50
N ARG A 226 -18.27 8.54 1.80
CA ARG A 226 -17.16 9.47 1.57
C ARG A 226 -15.91 8.72 1.20
N ALA A 227 -14.91 9.41 0.67
CA ALA A 227 -13.57 8.85 0.60
C ALA A 227 -12.98 8.66 2.01
N ALA A 228 -12.20 7.62 2.21
CA ALA A 228 -11.36 7.49 3.39
C ALA A 228 -10.20 8.49 3.33
N SER A 229 -9.61 8.85 4.46
CA SER A 229 -8.33 9.54 4.48
C SER A 229 -7.17 8.55 4.32
N VAL A 230 -6.00 9.04 3.92
CA VAL A 230 -4.79 8.20 3.83
C VAL A 230 -4.36 7.67 5.20
N GLU A 231 -4.64 8.43 6.28
CA GLU A 231 -4.37 8.04 7.67
C GLU A 231 -5.27 6.89 8.14
N GLU A 232 -6.55 6.85 7.73
CA GLU A 232 -7.44 5.74 8.04
C GLU A 232 -6.88 4.42 7.48
N VAL A 233 -6.32 4.45 6.27
CA VAL A 233 -5.63 3.29 5.68
C VAL A 233 -4.34 2.98 6.42
N ALA A 234 -3.52 4.00 6.70
CA ALA A 234 -2.25 3.84 7.41
C ALA A 234 -2.43 3.22 8.80
N ASN A 235 -3.47 3.59 9.53
CA ASN A 235 -3.79 3.03 10.85
C ASN A 235 -3.97 1.51 10.82
N MET A 236 -4.67 0.98 9.81
CA MET A 236 -4.82 -0.47 9.63
C MET A 236 -3.48 -1.14 9.31
N VAL A 237 -2.64 -0.52 8.48
CA VAL A 237 -1.31 -1.06 8.15
C VAL A 237 -0.42 -1.07 9.38
N VAL A 238 -0.39 -0.01 10.17
CA VAL A 238 0.36 0.07 11.43
C VAL A 238 -0.09 -1.02 12.39
N TYR A 239 -1.41 -1.24 12.54
CA TYR A 239 -1.94 -2.34 13.33
C TYR A 239 -1.46 -3.69 12.79
N ALA A 240 -1.60 -3.96 11.49
CA ALA A 240 -1.18 -5.22 10.87
C ALA A 240 0.33 -5.50 11.02
N CYS A 241 1.15 -4.45 11.11
CA CYS A 241 2.59 -4.52 11.36
C CYS A 241 2.96 -4.70 12.84
N SER A 242 2.02 -4.55 13.76
CA SER A 242 2.27 -4.55 15.19
C SER A 242 2.40 -5.97 15.79
N GLN A 243 2.88 -6.04 17.03
CA GLN A 243 2.85 -7.26 17.82
C GLN A 243 1.41 -7.65 18.20
N GLN A 244 0.51 -6.68 18.34
CA GLN A 244 -0.89 -6.88 18.66
C GLN A 244 -1.67 -7.64 17.57
N ALA A 245 -1.17 -7.60 16.32
CA ALA A 245 -1.72 -8.33 15.19
C ALA A 245 -1.09 -9.71 14.98
N SER A 246 -0.36 -10.27 15.96
CA SER A 246 0.38 -11.54 15.82
C SER A 246 -0.51 -12.75 15.48
N ALA A 247 -1.80 -12.71 15.79
CA ALA A 247 -2.78 -13.74 15.43
C ALA A 247 -3.47 -13.48 14.08
N THR A 248 -3.13 -12.36 13.40
CA THR A 248 -3.73 -11.98 12.12
C THR A 248 -2.73 -12.27 10.99
N THR A 249 -2.98 -13.33 10.21
CA THR A 249 -2.14 -13.69 9.07
C THR A 249 -2.98 -14.33 7.95
N GLY A 250 -2.62 -14.05 6.71
CA GLY A 250 -3.35 -14.48 5.52
C GLY A 250 -4.71 -13.80 5.37
N ALA A 251 -4.93 -12.68 6.04
CA ALA A 251 -6.19 -11.95 6.03
C ALA A 251 -6.21 -10.88 4.92
N ALA A 252 -7.43 -10.58 4.45
CA ALA A 252 -7.78 -9.43 3.63
C ALA A 252 -8.47 -8.40 4.53
N LEU A 253 -7.71 -7.41 5.00
CA LEU A 253 -8.15 -6.42 5.98
C LEU A 253 -8.73 -5.20 5.23
N ARG A 254 -10.06 -5.06 5.24
CA ARG A 254 -10.75 -4.00 4.51
C ARG A 254 -10.70 -2.67 5.26
N VAL A 255 -10.38 -1.60 4.52
CA VAL A 255 -10.52 -0.19 4.90
C VAL A 255 -11.25 0.51 3.75
N ASP A 256 -12.39 -0.04 3.37
CA ASP A 256 -13.11 0.28 2.15
C ASP A 256 -14.41 1.06 2.38
N GLY A 257 -14.72 1.38 3.64
CA GLY A 257 -15.94 2.08 3.98
C GLY A 257 -17.21 1.28 3.68
N GLY A 258 -17.11 -0.05 3.58
CA GLY A 258 -18.22 -0.93 3.26
C GLY A 258 -18.58 -0.96 1.78
N VAL A 259 -17.60 -0.69 0.89
CA VAL A 259 -17.82 -0.77 -0.57
C VAL A 259 -18.01 -2.21 -1.04
N VAL A 260 -17.24 -3.15 -0.49
CA VAL A 260 -17.40 -4.57 -0.82
C VAL A 260 -18.63 -5.10 -0.08
N ASP A 261 -19.67 -5.40 -0.83
CA ASP A 261 -20.99 -5.81 -0.31
C ASP A 261 -21.01 -7.32 0.01
N THR A 262 -20.17 -7.72 0.96
CA THR A 262 -20.14 -9.08 1.53
C THR A 262 -19.90 -9.01 3.02
N ILE A 263 -20.39 -10.03 3.76
CA ILE A 263 -20.19 -10.14 5.22
C ILE A 263 -18.80 -10.71 5.57
N ALA A 264 -18.06 -11.24 4.62
CA ALA A 264 -16.73 -11.84 4.79
C ALA A 264 -15.79 -11.44 3.64
#